data_be2c397cc10a95a191f6ee2cc6c4f35f
#
_entry.id   be2c397cc10a95a191f6ee2cc6c4f35f
#
_cell.length_a   1.000
_cell.length_b   1.000
_cell.length_c   1.000
_cell.angle_alpha   90.00
_cell.angle_beta   90.00
_cell.angle_gamma   90.00
#
_symmetry.space_group_name_H-M   'P 1'
#
loop_
_entity.id
_entity.type
_entity.pdbx_description
1 polymer ?
#
loop_
_entity_poly.entity_id
_entity_poly.type
_entity_poly.pdbx_seq_one_letter_code
_entity_poly.pdbx_strand_id
1 'polypeptide(L)'
;MNEAALIQKIRKYLATVPECFFWKEHGGQYGTAGIPDIIVCHKGRFIALEAKVGRNTPTKLQAATIDQIRKAGGTAVVVYSVEDVQAVISKK
;
A
#
# COMPACT_ATOMS: atom_id res chain seq x y z
N MET A 1 8.49 -12.95 10.05
CA MET A 1 8.24 -11.52 9.82
C MET A 1 6.76 -11.22 10.04
N ASN A 2 6.44 -10.12 10.68
CA ASN A 2 5.06 -9.67 10.85
C ASN A 2 4.78 -8.49 9.90
N GLU A 3 3.52 -8.06 9.85
CA GLU A 3 3.13 -6.97 8.95
C GLU A 3 3.85 -5.67 9.28
N ALA A 4 4.02 -5.35 10.57
CA ALA A 4 4.71 -4.13 10.97
C ALA A 4 6.15 -4.10 10.44
N ALA A 5 6.85 -5.23 10.50
CA ALA A 5 8.22 -5.32 9.99
C ALA A 5 8.25 -5.17 8.46
N LEU A 6 7.28 -5.76 7.76
CA LEU A 6 7.17 -5.59 6.31
C LEU A 6 6.91 -4.13 5.94
N ILE A 7 5.98 -3.48 6.64
CA ILE A 7 5.67 -2.07 6.42
C ILE A 7 6.92 -1.20 6.59
N GLN A 8 7.74 -1.46 7.61
CA GLN A 8 8.98 -0.70 7.82
C GLN A 8 9.95 -0.90 6.65
N LYS A 9 10.10 -2.11 6.15
CA LYS A 9 10.95 -2.37 4.99
C LYS A 9 10.45 -1.66 3.74
N ILE A 10 9.14 -1.65 3.53
CA ILE A 10 8.54 -0.94 2.41
C ILE A 10 8.81 0.55 2.51
N ARG A 11 8.62 1.14 3.69
CA ARG A 11 8.87 2.57 3.92
C ARG A 11 10.33 2.93 3.65
N LYS A 12 11.28 2.10 4.10
CA LYS A 12 12.70 2.32 3.82
C LYS A 12 12.98 2.32 2.32
N TYR A 13 12.39 1.37 1.60
CA TYR A 13 12.54 1.33 0.15
C TYR A 13 11.96 2.57 -0.51
N LEU A 14 10.73 2.94 -0.18
CA LEU A 14 10.06 4.10 -0.78
C LEU A 14 10.82 5.39 -0.54
N ALA A 15 11.50 5.51 0.60
CA ALA A 15 12.32 6.69 0.91
C ALA A 15 13.51 6.84 -0.05
N THR A 16 13.89 5.79 -0.77
CA THR A 16 14.97 5.85 -1.77
C THR A 16 14.48 6.11 -3.19
N VAL A 17 13.16 6.08 -3.41
CA VAL A 17 12.59 6.22 -4.75
C VAL A 17 12.46 7.70 -5.12
N PRO A 18 12.99 8.11 -6.28
CA PRO A 18 12.81 9.50 -6.73
C PRO A 18 11.34 9.81 -7.06
N GLU A 19 10.97 11.08 -6.90
CA GLU A 19 9.64 11.57 -7.25
C GLU A 19 8.53 10.77 -6.56
N CYS A 20 8.76 10.43 -5.29
CA CYS A 20 7.88 9.60 -4.50
C CYS A 20 7.56 10.28 -3.18
N PHE A 21 6.27 10.51 -2.93
CA PHE A 21 5.78 10.97 -1.65
C PHE A 21 4.86 9.89 -1.09
N PHE A 22 5.03 9.54 0.18
CA PHE A 22 4.21 8.49 0.78
C PHE A 22 3.99 8.76 2.26
N TRP A 23 2.95 8.13 2.80
CA TRP A 23 2.74 8.11 4.24
C TRP A 23 2.11 6.78 4.64
N LYS A 24 2.36 6.40 5.89
CA LYS A 24 1.68 5.24 6.49
C LYS A 24 0.35 5.70 7.03
N GLU A 25 -0.72 5.05 6.60
CA GLU A 25 -2.05 5.33 7.11
C GLU A 25 -2.18 4.76 8.51
N HIS A 26 -2.68 5.54 9.43
CA HIS A 26 -2.95 5.09 10.79
C HIS A 26 -4.42 4.71 10.88
N GLY A 27 -4.69 3.41 10.93
CA GLY A 27 -6.02 2.93 11.27
C GLY A 27 -6.38 3.36 12.68
N GLY A 28 -7.65 3.43 12.99
CA GLY A 28 -8.07 3.75 14.34
C GLY A 28 -9.35 4.57 14.36
N GLN A 29 -9.62 5.14 15.53
CA GLN A 29 -10.90 5.79 15.81
C GLN A 29 -11.24 6.93 14.85
N TYR A 30 -10.24 7.64 14.39
CA TYR A 30 -10.43 8.81 13.52
C TYR A 30 -9.99 8.55 12.08
N GLY A 31 -9.52 7.35 11.77
CA GLY A 31 -9.12 6.98 10.42
C GLY A 31 -10.29 6.42 9.63
N THR A 32 -10.17 6.42 8.32
CA THR A 32 -11.14 5.74 7.45
C THR A 32 -10.86 4.24 7.47
N ALA A 33 -11.86 3.45 7.85
CA ALA A 33 -11.72 2.01 7.92
C ALA A 33 -11.47 1.42 6.53
N GLY A 34 -10.60 0.43 6.47
CA GLY A 34 -10.31 -0.29 5.22
C GLY A 34 -9.29 0.37 4.30
N ILE A 35 -8.79 1.56 4.64
CA ILE A 35 -7.75 2.21 3.85
C ILE A 35 -6.47 1.37 3.89
N PRO A 36 -5.82 1.13 2.74
CA PRO A 36 -4.55 0.40 2.73
C PRO A 36 -3.46 1.04 3.58
N ASP A 37 -2.50 0.23 4.02
CA ASP A 37 -1.50 0.62 5.01
C ASP A 37 -0.62 1.80 4.60
N ILE A 38 -0.27 1.88 3.32
CA ILE A 38 0.63 2.92 2.81
C ILE A 38 0.01 3.53 1.56
N ILE A 39 -0.04 4.86 1.56
CA ILE A 39 -0.51 5.62 0.40
C ILE A 39 0.70 6.28 -0.24
N VAL A 40 0.81 6.16 -1.54
CA VAL A 40 1.96 6.63 -2.31
C VAL A 40 1.50 7.50 -3.47
N CYS A 41 2.19 8.62 -3.66
CA CYS A 41 2.13 9.36 -4.91
C CYS A 41 3.51 9.23 -5.57
N HIS A 42 3.56 8.59 -6.73
CA HIS A 42 4.80 8.40 -7.46
C HIS A 42 4.62 8.89 -8.89
N LYS A 43 5.32 9.96 -9.23
CA LYS A 43 5.23 10.57 -10.56
C LYS A 43 3.77 10.88 -10.94
N GLY A 44 3.00 11.38 -9.99
CA GLY A 44 1.60 11.72 -10.19
C GLY A 44 0.63 10.53 -10.08
N ARG A 45 1.11 9.31 -9.93
CA ARG A 45 0.26 8.13 -9.80
C ARG A 45 -0.13 7.91 -8.34
N PHE A 46 -1.42 7.69 -8.12
CA PHE A 46 -1.93 7.30 -6.80
C PHE A 46 -1.78 5.79 -6.64
N ILE A 47 -1.06 5.38 -5.61
CA ILE A 47 -0.81 3.96 -5.34
C ILE A 47 -1.12 3.69 -3.87
N ALA A 48 -1.94 2.69 -3.60
CA ALA A 48 -2.27 2.26 -2.25
C ALA A 48 -1.78 0.83 -2.05
N LEU A 49 -1.02 0.61 -0.98
CA LEU A 49 -0.37 -0.66 -0.68
C LEU A 49 -0.94 -1.25 0.60
N GLU A 50 -1.54 -2.43 0.50
CA GLU A 50 -2.01 -3.20 1.65
C GLU A 50 -1.01 -4.30 1.93
N ALA A 51 -0.31 -4.22 3.07
CA ALA A 51 0.72 -5.19 3.43
C ALA A 51 0.11 -6.39 4.14
N LYS A 52 0.43 -7.58 3.68
CA LYS A 52 0.04 -8.85 4.31
C LYS A 52 1.25 -9.76 4.37
N VAL A 53 1.24 -10.71 5.31
CA VAL A 53 2.34 -11.68 5.46
C VAL A 53 1.77 -13.10 5.42
N GLY A 54 2.59 -14.05 5.02
CA GLY A 54 2.21 -15.46 4.98
C GLY A 54 1.02 -15.68 4.06
N ARG A 55 -0.01 -16.34 4.59
CA ARG A 55 -1.23 -16.65 3.84
C ARG A 55 -2.37 -15.69 4.12
N ASN A 56 -2.09 -14.61 4.85
CA ASN A 56 -3.12 -13.64 5.19
C ASN A 56 -3.61 -12.93 3.93
N THR A 57 -4.90 -12.64 3.91
CA THR A 57 -5.54 -11.94 2.80
C THR A 57 -6.32 -10.75 3.35
N PRO A 58 -6.66 -9.77 2.51
CA PRO A 58 -7.45 -8.63 2.96
C PRO A 58 -8.80 -9.05 3.53
N THR A 59 -9.26 -8.29 4.52
CA THR A 59 -10.63 -8.41 5.02
C THR A 59 -11.61 -7.95 3.92
N LYS A 60 -12.90 -8.24 4.11
CA LYS A 60 -13.93 -7.78 3.16
C LYS A 60 -13.92 -6.26 3.00
N LEU A 61 -13.75 -5.54 4.11
CA LEU A 61 -13.72 -4.07 4.05
C LEU A 61 -12.49 -3.56 3.31
N GLN A 62 -11.32 -4.15 3.59
CA GLN A 62 -10.09 -3.80 2.87
C GLN A 62 -10.22 -4.09 1.37
N ALA A 63 -10.77 -5.24 1.01
CA ALA A 63 -10.95 -5.60 -0.39
C ALA A 63 -11.91 -4.65 -1.10
N ALA A 64 -12.98 -4.24 -0.40
CA ALA A 64 -13.93 -3.28 -0.97
C ALA A 64 -13.28 -1.92 -1.22
N THR A 65 -12.44 -1.46 -0.31
CA THR A 65 -11.73 -0.19 -0.47
C THR A 65 -10.74 -0.26 -1.63
N ILE A 66 -10.01 -1.36 -1.74
CA ILE A 66 -9.09 -1.59 -2.87
C ILE A 66 -9.85 -1.49 -4.19
N ASP A 67 -11.01 -2.13 -4.26
CA ASP A 67 -11.84 -2.10 -5.46
C ASP A 67 -12.32 -0.68 -5.80
N GLN A 68 -12.72 0.09 -4.79
CA GLN A 68 -13.13 1.48 -4.98
C GLN A 68 -12.00 2.34 -5.53
N ILE A 69 -10.79 2.17 -5.01
CA ILE A 69 -9.61 2.91 -5.49
C ILE A 69 -9.34 2.57 -6.96
N ARG A 70 -9.41 1.30 -7.32
CA ARG A 70 -9.19 0.85 -8.70
C ARG A 70 -10.25 1.42 -9.65
N LYS A 71 -11.50 1.42 -9.23
CA LYS A 71 -12.59 1.99 -10.04
C LYS A 71 -12.44 3.49 -10.23
N ALA A 72 -11.82 4.18 -9.28
CA ALA A 72 -11.56 5.61 -9.37
C ALA A 72 -10.33 5.93 -10.23
N GLY A 73 -9.64 4.91 -10.74
CA GLY A 73 -8.46 5.09 -11.59
C GLY A 73 -7.12 5.00 -10.87
N GLY A 74 -7.13 4.73 -9.56
CA GLY A 74 -5.90 4.54 -8.80
C GLY A 74 -5.38 3.11 -8.90
N THR A 75 -4.16 2.91 -8.42
CA THR A 75 -3.56 1.59 -8.27
C THR A 75 -3.68 1.19 -6.80
N ALA A 76 -4.25 0.03 -6.53
CA ALA A 76 -4.34 -0.49 -5.17
C ALA A 76 -4.03 -1.98 -5.22
N VAL A 77 -3.07 -2.42 -4.42
CA VAL A 77 -2.57 -3.79 -4.48
C VAL A 77 -2.28 -4.31 -3.07
N VAL A 78 -2.38 -5.63 -2.94
CA VAL A 78 -1.89 -6.34 -1.77
C VAL A 78 -0.44 -6.72 -2.05
N VAL A 79 0.45 -6.42 -1.10
CA VAL A 79 1.87 -6.72 -1.25
C VAL A 79 2.35 -7.60 -0.10
N TYR A 80 3.21 -8.55 -0.41
CA TYR A 80 3.75 -9.51 0.55
C TYR A 80 5.26 -9.34 0.75
N SER A 81 5.87 -8.46 -0.05
CA SER A 81 7.32 -8.25 -0.03
C SER A 81 7.66 -6.87 -0.59
N VAL A 82 8.89 -6.42 -0.36
CA VAL A 82 9.42 -5.22 -0.99
C VAL A 82 9.47 -5.40 -2.51
N GLU A 83 9.79 -6.60 -2.97
CA GLU A 83 9.82 -6.92 -4.41
C GLU A 83 8.46 -6.68 -5.07
N ASP A 84 7.37 -7.01 -4.38
CA ASP A 84 6.03 -6.72 -4.89
C ASP A 84 5.83 -5.22 -5.06
N VAL A 85 6.31 -4.42 -4.11
CA VAL A 85 6.23 -2.95 -4.18
C VAL A 85 7.08 -2.43 -5.34
N GLN A 86 8.29 -2.94 -5.51
CA GLN A 86 9.16 -2.55 -6.62
C GLN A 86 8.49 -2.78 -7.97
N ALA A 87 7.79 -3.91 -8.12
CA ALA A 87 7.09 -4.21 -9.36
C ALA A 87 5.97 -3.19 -9.65
N VAL A 88 5.25 -2.76 -8.63
CA VAL A 88 4.19 -1.75 -8.77
C VAL A 88 4.77 -0.38 -9.11
N ILE A 89 5.83 0.02 -8.41
CA ILE A 89 6.48 1.33 -8.62
C ILE A 89 7.07 1.42 -10.03
N SER A 90 7.62 0.31 -10.54
CA SER A 90 8.27 0.28 -11.86
C SER A 90 7.30 0.28 -13.03
N LYS A 91 6.02 0.03 -12.82
CA LYS A 91 5.02 0.08 -13.88
C LYS A 91 4.86 1.50 -14.40
N LYS A 92 4.70 1.60 -15.68
CA LYS A 92 4.42 2.89 -16.35
C LYS A 92 2.93 3.12 -16.51
#